data_29e596a76525b78d81087996f5575253
#
_entry.id   29e596a76525b78d81087996f5575253
#
_cell.length_a   1.000
_cell.length_b   1.000
_cell.length_c   1.000
_cell.angle_alpha   90.00
_cell.angle_beta   90.00
_cell.angle_gamma   90.00
#
_symmetry.space_group_name_H-M   'P 1'
#
loop_
_entity.id
_entity.type
_entity.pdbx_description
1 polymer ?
#
loop_
_entity_poly.entity_id
_entity_poly.type
_entity_poly.pdbx_seq_one_letter_code
_entity_poly.pdbx_strand_id
1 'polypeptide(L)'
;MFDFEKPKIEIAEISEDKTYGRFVVEPLERGYGTTLGNSLRRIMLSSLPGAAVSQVKIDGVLHEFSSIPGVKEDVTEIIMNIKNLAIRNNSSTNEPKVAYIEFEGEGVVTAADIQVDSDIEILNPELEIAHLNGGADSKLYMELTITNGRGYVGAEKNKNEDTPIGVLAVDSIYTPVERVNLTVENTRVGQVTDYDKLTLDVFTNGTLEPDEAVSLAAKVLSEHLNLFIDLSEAAQQVDVMVEKENDAQEKVLEMNIDELELSVRSYNCLKRAGINTVEELTNRTPE
;
A
#
# COMPACT_ATOMS: atom_id res chain seq x y z
N MET A 1 -29.83 2.89 18.59
CA MET A 1 -29.46 3.40 17.28
C MET A 1 -27.97 3.65 17.38
N PHE A 2 -27.16 3.05 16.55
CA PHE A 2 -25.74 3.35 16.50
C PHE A 2 -25.61 4.70 15.79
N ASP A 3 -24.82 5.61 16.36
CA ASP A 3 -24.68 6.99 15.86
C ASP A 3 -23.18 7.32 15.75
N PHE A 4 -22.45 6.46 14.99
CA PHE A 4 -21.04 6.67 14.73
C PHE A 4 -20.87 7.73 13.63
N GLU A 5 -20.12 8.77 13.93
CA GLU A 5 -19.78 9.78 12.94
C GLU A 5 -18.91 9.15 11.84
N LYS A 6 -19.27 9.37 10.58
CA LYS A 6 -18.54 8.82 9.45
C LYS A 6 -17.17 9.49 9.33
N PRO A 7 -16.07 8.74 9.49
CA PRO A 7 -14.73 9.31 9.39
C PRO A 7 -14.41 9.69 7.94
N LYS A 8 -13.55 10.67 7.79
CA LYS A 8 -12.96 11.05 6.50
C LYS A 8 -11.54 10.52 6.43
N ILE A 9 -11.17 10.04 5.23
CA ILE A 9 -9.80 9.69 4.91
C ILE A 9 -9.21 10.78 4.03
N GLU A 10 -8.02 11.24 4.39
CA GLU A 10 -7.26 12.24 3.65
C GLU A 10 -5.90 11.66 3.29
N ILE A 11 -5.49 11.86 2.04
CA ILE A 11 -4.14 11.57 1.59
C ILE A 11 -3.31 12.81 1.89
N ALA A 12 -2.56 12.78 2.99
CA ALA A 12 -1.78 13.93 3.43
C ALA A 12 -0.50 14.11 2.60
N GLU A 13 0.10 13.02 2.13
CA GLU A 13 1.35 13.04 1.37
C GLU A 13 1.48 11.76 0.52
N ILE A 14 1.97 11.90 -0.70
CA ILE A 14 2.47 10.78 -1.53
C ILE A 14 3.80 11.25 -2.13
N SER A 15 4.84 10.41 -2.06
CA SER A 15 6.14 10.70 -2.67
C SER A 15 6.06 10.69 -4.21
N GLU A 16 6.98 11.39 -4.87
CA GLU A 16 7.02 11.48 -6.34
C GLU A 16 7.26 10.11 -7.00
N ASP A 17 8.05 9.26 -6.35
CA ASP A 17 8.35 7.88 -6.77
C ASP A 17 7.26 6.87 -6.39
N LYS A 18 6.19 7.33 -5.71
CA LYS A 18 5.05 6.52 -5.27
C LYS A 18 5.42 5.32 -4.38
N THR A 19 6.54 5.42 -3.66
CA THR A 19 6.99 4.39 -2.72
C THR A 19 6.59 4.68 -1.28
N TYR A 20 6.17 5.91 -0.99
CA TYR A 20 5.70 6.34 0.32
C TYR A 20 4.37 7.07 0.25
N GLY A 21 3.48 6.79 1.21
CA GLY A 21 2.22 7.50 1.37
C GLY A 21 1.83 7.67 2.83
N ARG A 22 1.28 8.86 3.15
CA ARG A 22 0.71 9.19 4.46
C ARG A 22 -0.78 9.40 4.35
N PHE A 23 -1.52 8.62 5.12
CA PHE A 23 -2.98 8.64 5.17
C PHE A 23 -3.45 9.03 6.56
N VAL A 24 -4.37 9.98 6.63
CA VAL A 24 -4.97 10.45 7.87
C VAL A 24 -6.45 10.11 7.86
N VAL A 25 -6.91 9.49 8.94
CA VAL A 25 -8.32 9.10 9.13
C VAL A 25 -8.83 9.71 10.41
N GLU A 26 -9.79 10.62 10.31
CA GLU A 26 -10.44 11.28 11.42
C GLU A 26 -11.86 11.78 11.06
N PRO A 27 -12.78 11.95 12.03
CA PRO A 27 -12.69 11.48 13.40
C PRO A 27 -13.04 10.00 13.52
N LEU A 28 -12.37 9.28 14.41
CA LEU A 28 -12.70 7.90 14.76
C LEU A 28 -13.14 7.86 16.22
N GLU A 29 -14.09 6.99 16.53
CA GLU A 29 -14.46 6.73 17.94
C GLU A 29 -13.25 6.20 18.71
N ARG A 30 -13.18 6.49 19.99
CA ARG A 30 -12.09 6.12 20.87
C ARG A 30 -11.76 4.62 20.81
N GLY A 31 -10.49 4.31 20.52
CA GLY A 31 -9.98 2.94 20.38
C GLY A 31 -10.06 2.38 18.97
N TYR A 32 -10.88 2.96 18.06
CA TYR A 32 -10.95 2.48 16.68
C TYR A 32 -9.69 2.80 15.89
N GLY A 33 -9.01 3.90 16.19
CA GLY A 33 -7.72 4.22 15.56
C GLY A 33 -6.71 3.09 15.72
N THR A 34 -6.55 2.59 16.94
CA THR A 34 -5.65 1.46 17.24
C THR A 34 -6.13 0.16 16.60
N THR A 35 -7.43 -0.13 16.64
CA THR A 35 -8.02 -1.36 16.11
C THR A 35 -7.85 -1.44 14.58
N LEU A 36 -8.27 -0.39 13.87
CA LEU A 36 -8.19 -0.33 12.41
C LEU A 36 -6.73 -0.27 11.93
N GLY A 37 -5.92 0.61 12.57
CA GLY A 37 -4.52 0.79 12.22
C GLY A 37 -3.72 -0.52 12.32
N ASN A 38 -3.84 -1.25 13.43
CA ASN A 38 -3.15 -2.53 13.59
C ASN A 38 -3.68 -3.62 12.65
N SER A 39 -5.00 -3.67 12.41
CA SER A 39 -5.58 -4.64 11.49
C SER A 39 -5.08 -4.42 10.06
N LEU A 40 -5.12 -3.19 9.57
CA LEU A 40 -4.62 -2.83 8.24
C LEU A 40 -3.12 -3.07 8.12
N ARG A 41 -2.32 -2.64 9.11
CA ARG A 41 -0.88 -2.88 9.14
C ARG A 41 -0.55 -4.37 8.99
N ARG A 42 -1.21 -5.23 9.75
CA ARG A 42 -0.96 -6.68 9.71
C ARG A 42 -1.28 -7.28 8.34
N ILE A 43 -2.38 -6.86 7.73
CA ILE A 43 -2.79 -7.34 6.40
C ILE A 43 -1.82 -6.84 5.33
N MET A 44 -1.45 -5.56 5.36
CA MET A 44 -0.49 -5.01 4.40
C MET A 44 0.86 -5.74 4.42
N LEU A 45 1.37 -6.07 5.61
CA LEU A 45 2.67 -6.72 5.77
C LEU A 45 2.66 -8.24 5.50
N SER A 46 1.49 -8.91 5.45
CA SER A 46 1.46 -10.38 5.39
C SER A 46 0.58 -10.97 4.28
N SER A 47 -0.38 -10.21 3.75
CA SER A 47 -1.47 -10.81 2.96
C SER A 47 -1.58 -10.28 1.54
N LEU A 48 -0.90 -9.19 1.23
CA LEU A 48 -0.92 -8.63 -0.12
C LEU A 48 -0.09 -9.52 -1.07
N PRO A 49 -0.59 -9.72 -2.30
CA PRO A 49 0.13 -10.49 -3.31
C PRO A 49 1.31 -9.72 -3.89
N GLY A 50 2.30 -10.46 -4.36
CA GLY A 50 3.44 -9.93 -5.09
C GLY A 50 4.19 -11.02 -5.83
N ALA A 51 5.29 -10.64 -6.48
CA ALA A 51 6.18 -11.55 -7.18
C ALA A 51 7.59 -11.50 -6.57
N ALA A 52 8.26 -12.64 -6.54
CA ALA A 52 9.62 -12.74 -6.05
C ALA A 52 10.36 -13.90 -6.73
N VAL A 53 11.68 -13.88 -6.63
CA VAL A 53 12.52 -15.01 -7.03
C VAL A 53 12.38 -16.13 -6.00
N SER A 54 12.06 -17.34 -6.46
CA SER A 54 11.91 -18.53 -5.62
C SER A 54 13.08 -19.50 -5.76
N GLN A 55 13.71 -19.53 -6.92
CA GLN A 55 14.85 -20.40 -7.22
C GLN A 55 15.86 -19.67 -8.10
N VAL A 56 17.13 -19.98 -7.91
CA VAL A 56 18.24 -19.45 -8.70
C VAL A 56 19.12 -20.62 -9.15
N LYS A 57 19.49 -20.63 -10.41
CA LYS A 57 20.48 -21.54 -10.94
C LYS A 57 21.64 -20.73 -11.53
N ILE A 58 22.84 -21.00 -11.08
CA ILE A 58 24.05 -20.32 -11.53
C ILE A 58 24.95 -21.37 -12.18
N ASP A 59 25.49 -21.05 -13.37
CA ASP A 59 26.37 -22.00 -14.06
C ASP A 59 27.65 -22.25 -13.26
N GLY A 60 28.02 -23.52 -13.14
CA GLY A 60 29.18 -23.95 -12.37
C GLY A 60 28.98 -23.98 -10.83
N VAL A 61 27.79 -23.64 -10.32
CA VAL A 61 27.48 -23.62 -8.89
C VAL A 61 26.55 -24.78 -8.50
N LEU A 62 26.89 -25.51 -7.45
CA LEU A 62 26.11 -26.65 -6.95
C LEU A 62 25.47 -26.41 -5.58
N HIS A 63 25.97 -25.42 -4.82
CA HIS A 63 25.46 -25.07 -3.48
C HIS A 63 25.76 -23.60 -3.16
N GLU A 64 25.01 -23.03 -2.24
CA GLU A 64 25.02 -21.62 -1.84
C GLU A 64 26.35 -21.14 -1.25
N PHE A 65 27.17 -22.02 -0.70
CA PHE A 65 28.49 -21.69 -0.09
C PHE A 65 29.63 -21.79 -1.10
N SER A 66 29.37 -21.50 -2.36
CA SER A 66 30.35 -21.50 -3.44
C SER A 66 30.80 -20.09 -3.77
N SER A 67 31.99 -19.96 -4.37
CA SER A 67 32.45 -18.75 -5.04
C SER A 67 32.45 -18.98 -6.57
N ILE A 68 32.25 -17.91 -7.32
CA ILE A 68 32.23 -17.94 -8.79
C ILE A 68 33.55 -17.35 -9.27
N PRO A 69 34.32 -18.05 -10.13
CA PRO A 69 35.57 -17.52 -10.67
C PRO A 69 35.33 -16.19 -11.39
N GLY A 70 36.14 -15.17 -11.06
CA GLY A 70 36.04 -13.84 -11.66
C GLY A 70 34.89 -12.95 -11.15
N VAL A 71 34.12 -13.41 -10.19
CA VAL A 71 33.11 -12.61 -9.47
C VAL A 71 33.60 -12.30 -8.07
N LYS A 72 33.37 -11.08 -7.62
CA LYS A 72 33.82 -10.58 -6.31
C LYS A 72 33.00 -11.15 -5.16
N GLU A 73 31.69 -11.15 -5.34
CA GLU A 73 30.70 -11.63 -4.37
C GLU A 73 30.64 -13.15 -4.37
N ASP A 74 30.37 -13.73 -3.21
CA ASP A 74 30.00 -15.14 -3.12
C ASP A 74 28.52 -15.37 -3.51
N VAL A 75 28.16 -16.63 -3.72
CA VAL A 75 26.79 -16.98 -4.14
C VAL A 75 25.77 -16.56 -3.11
N THR A 76 26.09 -16.60 -1.82
CA THR A 76 25.18 -16.18 -0.74
C THR A 76 24.89 -14.68 -0.83
N GLU A 77 25.92 -13.87 -1.09
CA GLU A 77 25.81 -12.43 -1.23
C GLU A 77 24.99 -12.07 -2.48
N ILE A 78 25.22 -12.74 -3.61
CA ILE A 78 24.41 -12.60 -4.83
C ILE A 78 22.93 -12.93 -4.55
N ILE A 79 22.64 -14.03 -3.84
CA ILE A 79 21.27 -14.39 -3.45
C ILE A 79 20.64 -13.31 -2.59
N MET A 80 21.40 -12.72 -1.65
CA MET A 80 20.89 -11.63 -0.82
C MET A 80 20.57 -10.38 -1.65
N ASN A 81 21.36 -10.06 -2.65
CA ASN A 81 21.07 -8.95 -3.58
C ASN A 81 19.82 -9.23 -4.42
N ILE A 82 19.67 -10.45 -4.95
CA ILE A 82 18.50 -10.87 -5.73
C ILE A 82 17.19 -10.78 -4.93
N LYS A 83 17.22 -11.03 -3.61
CA LYS A 83 16.04 -10.89 -2.74
C LYS A 83 15.48 -9.46 -2.68
N ASN A 84 16.29 -8.46 -2.99
CA ASN A 84 15.90 -7.05 -2.99
C ASN A 84 15.32 -6.58 -4.33
N LEU A 85 15.16 -7.48 -5.32
CA LEU A 85 14.54 -7.15 -6.59
C LEU A 85 13.06 -6.78 -6.40
N ALA A 86 12.68 -5.61 -6.90
CA ALA A 86 11.29 -5.15 -6.95
C ALA A 86 10.66 -5.63 -8.26
N ILE A 87 9.95 -6.76 -8.21
CA ILE A 87 9.42 -7.44 -9.38
C ILE A 87 7.90 -7.27 -9.42
N ARG A 88 7.39 -6.76 -10.55
CA ARG A 88 5.97 -6.74 -10.88
C ARG A 88 5.68 -7.79 -11.94
N ASN A 89 4.73 -8.68 -11.67
CA ASN A 89 4.26 -9.66 -12.64
C ASN A 89 2.85 -9.28 -13.11
N ASN A 90 2.73 -8.90 -14.36
CA ASN A 90 1.48 -8.50 -15.01
C ASN A 90 0.76 -9.70 -15.68
N SER A 91 1.32 -10.91 -15.56
CA SER A 91 0.69 -12.10 -16.13
C SER A 91 -0.59 -12.48 -15.39
N SER A 92 -1.60 -12.89 -16.14
CA SER A 92 -2.83 -13.46 -15.61
C SER A 92 -2.68 -14.92 -15.14
N THR A 93 -1.55 -15.57 -15.43
CA THR A 93 -1.28 -16.97 -15.04
C THR A 93 -0.41 -17.03 -13.80
N ASN A 94 -0.61 -18.06 -12.97
CA ASN A 94 0.23 -18.34 -11.79
C ASN A 94 1.43 -19.24 -12.11
N GLU A 95 1.74 -19.42 -13.39
CA GLU A 95 2.88 -20.23 -13.79
C GLU A 95 4.20 -19.55 -13.46
N PRO A 96 5.21 -20.29 -13.00
CA PRO A 96 6.56 -19.77 -12.80
C PRO A 96 7.13 -19.19 -14.10
N LYS A 97 7.72 -18.03 -14.03
CA LYS A 97 8.43 -17.37 -15.14
C LYS A 97 9.93 -17.47 -14.93
N VAL A 98 10.68 -17.60 -16.00
CA VAL A 98 12.14 -17.67 -15.92
C VAL A 98 12.74 -16.41 -16.54
N ALA A 99 13.65 -15.79 -15.79
CA ALA A 99 14.46 -14.67 -16.23
C ALA A 99 15.93 -15.11 -16.28
N TYR A 100 16.72 -14.44 -17.10
CA TYR A 100 18.11 -14.80 -17.35
C TYR A 100 19.04 -13.62 -17.14
N ILE A 101 20.23 -13.88 -16.60
CA ILE A 101 21.35 -12.94 -16.62
C ILE A 101 22.48 -13.60 -17.38
N GLU A 102 23.01 -12.91 -18.36
CA GLU A 102 24.20 -13.30 -19.12
C GLU A 102 25.14 -12.10 -19.23
N PHE A 103 26.28 -12.17 -18.56
CA PHE A 103 27.24 -11.09 -18.51
C PHE A 103 28.65 -11.66 -18.65
N GLU A 104 29.45 -11.05 -19.53
CA GLU A 104 30.84 -11.43 -19.79
C GLU A 104 31.77 -10.21 -19.73
N GLY A 105 32.93 -10.39 -19.13
CA GLY A 105 33.95 -9.35 -19.03
C GLY A 105 34.01 -8.67 -17.68
N GLU A 106 34.58 -7.46 -17.63
CA GLU A 106 34.71 -6.64 -16.44
C GLU A 106 33.52 -5.67 -16.33
N GLY A 107 32.89 -5.60 -15.16
CA GLY A 107 31.79 -4.67 -14.95
C GLY A 107 30.92 -5.02 -13.76
N VAL A 108 29.92 -4.19 -13.52
CA VAL A 108 28.89 -4.37 -12.51
C VAL A 108 27.65 -4.92 -13.17
N VAL A 109 27.17 -6.05 -12.69
CA VAL A 109 25.90 -6.64 -13.11
C VAL A 109 24.81 -6.03 -12.26
N THR A 110 23.86 -5.40 -12.91
CA THR A 110 22.72 -4.74 -12.27
C THR A 110 21.40 -5.44 -12.61
N ALA A 111 20.33 -5.06 -11.94
CA ALA A 111 18.99 -5.58 -12.27
C ALA A 111 18.53 -5.22 -13.69
N ALA A 112 19.12 -4.18 -14.33
CA ALA A 112 18.87 -3.83 -15.72
C ALA A 112 19.38 -4.88 -16.73
N ASP A 113 20.37 -5.70 -16.33
CA ASP A 113 20.94 -6.76 -17.17
C ASP A 113 20.08 -8.03 -17.16
N ILE A 114 19.02 -8.08 -16.35
CA ILE A 114 18.11 -9.23 -16.29
C ILE A 114 17.21 -9.23 -17.53
N GLN A 115 17.29 -10.28 -18.30
CA GLN A 115 16.42 -10.52 -19.44
C GLN A 115 15.13 -11.16 -18.95
N VAL A 116 14.02 -10.43 -19.06
CA VAL A 116 12.69 -10.83 -18.60
C VAL A 116 11.72 -10.97 -19.75
N ASP A 117 10.68 -11.76 -19.55
CA ASP A 117 9.53 -11.82 -20.45
C ASP A 117 8.71 -10.50 -20.38
N SER A 118 7.95 -10.19 -21.41
CA SER A 118 7.10 -8.98 -21.52
C SER A 118 6.15 -8.77 -20.34
N ASP A 119 5.80 -9.84 -19.64
CA ASP A 119 4.87 -9.82 -18.50
C ASP A 119 5.56 -9.42 -17.20
N ILE A 120 6.88 -9.44 -17.14
CA ILE A 120 7.68 -9.14 -15.94
C ILE A 120 8.31 -7.77 -16.08
N GLU A 121 8.19 -6.96 -15.06
CA GLU A 121 8.79 -5.64 -14.93
C GLU A 121 9.66 -5.58 -13.67
N ILE A 122 10.88 -5.07 -13.81
CA ILE A 122 11.79 -4.81 -12.68
C ILE A 122 11.83 -3.31 -12.46
N LEU A 123 11.46 -2.87 -11.24
CA LEU A 123 11.25 -1.46 -10.92
C LEU A 123 12.50 -0.78 -10.32
N ASN A 124 13.49 -1.56 -9.91
CA ASN A 124 14.77 -1.07 -9.39
C ASN A 124 15.96 -1.53 -10.25
N PRO A 125 16.05 -1.07 -11.51
CA PRO A 125 17.09 -1.51 -12.46
C PRO A 125 18.53 -1.19 -12.04
N GLU A 126 18.71 -0.23 -11.14
CA GLU A 126 20.00 0.20 -10.59
C GLU A 126 20.53 -0.72 -9.48
N LEU A 127 19.76 -1.71 -9.04
CA LEU A 127 20.18 -2.63 -7.98
C LEU A 127 21.40 -3.44 -8.46
N GLU A 128 22.51 -3.31 -7.74
CA GLU A 128 23.74 -4.07 -8.01
C GLU A 128 23.57 -5.52 -7.52
N ILE A 129 23.83 -6.48 -8.41
CA ILE A 129 23.71 -7.92 -8.15
C ILE A 129 25.08 -8.53 -7.88
N ALA A 130 26.05 -8.25 -8.77
CA ALA A 130 27.41 -8.80 -8.67
C ALA A 130 28.42 -7.91 -9.39
N HIS A 131 29.71 -8.04 -9.03
CA HIS A 131 30.82 -7.38 -9.69
C HIS A 131 31.74 -8.40 -10.33
N LEU A 132 32.03 -8.25 -11.62
CA LEU A 132 32.99 -9.07 -12.37
C LEU A 132 34.31 -8.34 -12.46
N ASN A 133 35.40 -9.04 -12.08
CA ASN A 133 36.74 -8.44 -11.94
C ASN A 133 37.55 -8.42 -13.27
N GLY A 134 36.96 -8.90 -14.35
CA GLY A 134 37.66 -9.05 -15.62
C GLY A 134 38.63 -10.24 -15.67
N GLY A 135 38.81 -10.81 -16.84
CA GLY A 135 39.66 -11.97 -17.06
C GLY A 135 39.00 -12.93 -18.05
N ALA A 136 39.76 -13.94 -18.49
CA ALA A 136 39.26 -14.90 -19.46
C ALA A 136 38.10 -15.76 -18.97
N ASP A 137 37.96 -15.89 -17.63
CA ASP A 137 36.94 -16.71 -16.98
C ASP A 137 35.85 -15.89 -16.28
N SER A 138 35.82 -14.54 -16.47
CA SER A 138 34.82 -13.66 -15.88
C SER A 138 33.51 -13.71 -16.67
N LYS A 139 32.69 -14.70 -16.34
CA LYS A 139 31.37 -14.92 -16.95
C LYS A 139 30.38 -15.22 -15.84
N LEU A 140 29.19 -14.64 -15.93
CA LEU A 140 28.09 -14.92 -15.04
C LEU A 140 26.85 -15.26 -15.86
N TYR A 141 26.41 -16.50 -15.76
CA TYR A 141 25.13 -16.95 -16.30
C TYR A 141 24.25 -17.44 -15.17
N MET A 142 23.05 -16.84 -15.07
CA MET A 142 22.07 -17.21 -14.06
C MET A 142 20.67 -17.34 -14.65
N GLU A 143 19.91 -18.30 -14.13
CA GLU A 143 18.50 -18.46 -14.37
C GLU A 143 17.74 -18.15 -13.06
N LEU A 144 16.79 -17.23 -13.12
CA LEU A 144 15.97 -16.79 -11.98
C LEU A 144 14.54 -17.26 -12.19
N THR A 145 14.04 -18.11 -11.31
CA THR A 145 12.63 -18.53 -11.35
C THR A 145 11.79 -17.57 -10.51
N ILE A 146 10.90 -16.82 -11.16
CA ILE A 146 10.00 -15.83 -10.56
C ILE A 146 8.63 -16.47 -10.39
N THR A 147 8.07 -16.35 -9.19
CA THR A 147 6.76 -16.87 -8.83
C THR A 147 5.90 -15.81 -8.15
N ASN A 148 4.59 -15.98 -8.21
CA ASN A 148 3.63 -15.16 -7.48
C ASN A 148 3.33 -15.81 -6.13
N GLY A 149 3.17 -14.97 -5.09
CA GLY A 149 2.87 -15.47 -3.76
C GLY A 149 2.37 -14.37 -2.84
N ARG A 150 2.38 -14.65 -1.53
CA ARG A 150 2.00 -13.70 -0.48
C ARG A 150 2.90 -13.84 0.74
N GLY A 151 3.22 -12.71 1.35
CA GLY A 151 4.03 -12.67 2.57
C GLY A 151 5.44 -13.19 2.36
N TYR A 152 5.91 -14.04 3.27
CA TYR A 152 7.24 -14.64 3.25
C TYR A 152 7.15 -16.17 3.11
N VAL A 153 7.94 -16.71 2.20
CA VAL A 153 8.07 -18.17 1.99
C VAL A 153 9.55 -18.53 2.07
N GLY A 154 9.91 -19.35 3.07
CA GLY A 154 11.29 -19.81 3.24
C GLY A 154 11.74 -20.78 2.15
N ALA A 155 13.05 -20.84 1.90
CA ALA A 155 13.68 -21.68 0.88
C ALA A 155 13.29 -23.16 0.97
N GLU A 156 13.07 -23.68 2.18
CA GLU A 156 12.62 -25.08 2.36
C GLU A 156 11.28 -25.38 1.69
N LYS A 157 10.37 -24.40 1.64
CA LYS A 157 9.08 -24.55 0.97
C LYS A 157 9.17 -24.35 -0.54
N ASN A 158 10.17 -23.61 -1.02
CA ASN A 158 10.44 -23.40 -2.43
C ASN A 158 11.23 -24.57 -3.04
N LYS A 159 11.78 -25.45 -2.20
CA LYS A 159 12.47 -26.66 -2.62
C LYS A 159 11.46 -27.78 -2.86
N ASN A 160 11.33 -28.20 -4.11
CA ASN A 160 10.54 -29.36 -4.49
C ASN A 160 11.41 -30.63 -4.53
N GLU A 161 10.81 -31.82 -4.32
CA GLU A 161 11.54 -33.10 -4.39
C GLU A 161 12.15 -33.35 -5.77
N ASP A 162 11.54 -32.79 -6.82
CA ASP A 162 11.99 -32.91 -8.22
C ASP A 162 12.98 -31.81 -8.64
N THR A 163 13.45 -30.96 -7.71
CA THR A 163 14.36 -29.85 -8.04
C THR A 163 15.71 -30.41 -8.54
N PRO A 164 16.15 -30.05 -9.75
CA PRO A 164 17.42 -30.53 -10.29
C PRO A 164 18.62 -30.10 -9.44
N ILE A 165 19.70 -30.90 -9.47
CA ILE A 165 20.96 -30.56 -8.81
C ILE A 165 21.50 -29.24 -9.40
N GLY A 166 21.94 -28.31 -8.55
CA GLY A 166 22.44 -26.99 -8.96
C GLY A 166 21.38 -25.89 -9.02
N VAL A 167 20.11 -26.22 -8.80
CA VAL A 167 19.06 -25.22 -8.56
C VAL A 167 18.99 -24.94 -7.08
N LEU A 168 19.23 -23.69 -6.69
CA LEU A 168 19.22 -23.20 -5.32
C LEU A 168 17.86 -22.60 -4.99
N ALA A 169 17.18 -23.16 -4.01
CA ALA A 169 15.94 -22.56 -3.50
C ALA A 169 16.28 -21.33 -2.65
N VAL A 170 15.52 -20.26 -2.85
CA VAL A 170 15.74 -18.97 -2.19
C VAL A 170 14.50 -18.62 -1.38
N ASP A 171 14.72 -17.94 -0.23
CA ASP A 171 13.61 -17.33 0.51
C ASP A 171 12.97 -16.23 -0.33
N SER A 172 11.68 -16.27 -0.45
CA SER A 172 10.92 -15.31 -1.26
C SER A 172 10.15 -14.34 -0.39
N ILE A 173 10.37 -13.05 -0.57
CA ILE A 173 9.61 -11.97 0.05
C ILE A 173 8.65 -11.43 -1.00
N TYR A 174 7.39 -11.88 -0.93
CA TYR A 174 6.37 -11.49 -1.91
C TYR A 174 5.65 -10.19 -1.57
N THR A 175 5.72 -9.75 -0.29
CA THR A 175 5.01 -8.56 0.13
C THR A 175 5.55 -7.30 -0.52
N PRO A 176 4.68 -6.49 -1.18
CA PRO A 176 5.10 -5.22 -1.77
C PRO A 176 5.30 -4.12 -0.72
N VAL A 177 4.79 -4.32 0.49
CA VAL A 177 4.88 -3.34 1.57
C VAL A 177 6.03 -3.70 2.49
N GLU A 178 7.01 -2.81 2.59
CA GLU A 178 8.21 -3.00 3.39
C GLU A 178 8.00 -2.61 4.84
N ARG A 179 7.30 -1.48 5.06
CA ARG A 179 7.11 -0.92 6.39
C ARG A 179 5.80 -0.17 6.49
N VAL A 180 5.13 -0.31 7.63
CA VAL A 180 3.95 0.47 7.99
C VAL A 180 4.12 0.99 9.40
N ASN A 181 4.09 2.31 9.56
CA ASN A 181 4.02 2.96 10.85
C ASN A 181 2.58 3.43 11.09
N LEU A 182 2.14 3.36 12.32
CA LEU A 182 0.86 3.91 12.72
C LEU A 182 1.04 4.81 13.94
N THR A 183 0.33 5.93 13.93
CA THR A 183 0.25 6.86 15.06
C THR A 183 -1.22 7.15 15.32
N VAL A 184 -1.61 7.08 16.58
CA VAL A 184 -2.98 7.40 17.02
C VAL A 184 -2.90 8.56 18.00
N GLU A 185 -3.58 9.65 17.68
CA GLU A 185 -3.62 10.87 18.47
C GLU A 185 -5.08 11.21 18.78
N ASN A 186 -5.29 11.97 19.85
CA ASN A 186 -6.64 12.46 20.15
C ASN A 186 -6.95 13.65 19.25
N THR A 187 -8.17 13.69 18.71
CA THR A 187 -8.68 14.81 17.92
C THR A 187 -9.97 15.35 18.54
N ARG A 188 -10.30 16.60 18.19
CA ARG A 188 -11.49 17.29 18.72
C ARG A 188 -12.54 17.45 17.64
N VAL A 189 -13.75 17.03 17.95
CA VAL A 189 -14.94 17.30 17.14
C VAL A 189 -15.94 18.09 17.95
N GLY A 190 -16.16 19.34 17.60
CA GLY A 190 -17.01 20.24 18.36
C GLY A 190 -16.52 20.46 19.79
N GLN A 191 -17.28 20.00 20.77
CA GLN A 191 -16.92 20.08 22.20
C GLN A 191 -16.33 18.78 22.77
N VAL A 192 -16.33 17.70 22.01
CA VAL A 192 -15.82 16.39 22.40
C VAL A 192 -14.37 16.25 21.96
N THR A 193 -13.49 15.84 22.88
CA THR A 193 -12.03 15.74 22.65
C THR A 193 -11.51 14.31 22.65
N ASP A 194 -12.41 13.34 22.68
CA ASP A 194 -12.08 11.93 22.89
C ASP A 194 -12.07 11.09 21.59
N TYR A 195 -12.11 11.74 20.43
CA TYR A 195 -12.00 11.05 19.15
C TYR A 195 -10.55 10.73 18.82
N ASP A 196 -10.34 9.61 18.11
CA ASP A 196 -9.03 9.22 17.60
C ASP A 196 -8.80 9.83 16.21
N LYS A 197 -7.55 10.23 15.98
CA LYS A 197 -6.98 10.52 14.67
C LYS A 197 -5.93 9.46 14.38
N LEU A 198 -6.16 8.65 13.35
CA LEU A 198 -5.22 7.64 12.88
C LEU A 198 -4.38 8.20 11.75
N THR A 199 -3.06 8.14 11.89
CA THR A 199 -2.11 8.41 10.81
C THR A 199 -1.39 7.12 10.45
N LEU A 200 -1.40 6.77 9.17
CA LEU A 200 -0.69 5.61 8.60
C LEU A 200 0.40 6.11 7.65
N ASP A 201 1.64 5.73 7.91
CA ASP A 201 2.77 5.90 6.99
C ASP A 201 3.07 4.53 6.37
N VAL A 202 2.92 4.44 5.06
CA VAL A 202 3.08 3.21 4.30
C VAL A 202 4.25 3.35 3.34
N PHE A 203 5.19 2.40 3.41
CA PHE A 203 6.37 2.33 2.54
C PHE A 203 6.28 1.05 1.70
N THR A 204 6.42 1.21 0.40
CA THR A 204 6.36 0.10 -0.57
C THR A 204 7.65 0.03 -1.38
N ASN A 205 7.90 -1.10 -2.01
CA ASN A 205 9.01 -1.29 -2.94
C ASN A 205 8.74 -0.77 -4.36
N GLY A 206 7.63 -0.03 -4.58
CA GLY A 206 7.23 0.51 -5.88
C GLY A 206 6.41 -0.44 -6.75
N THR A 207 6.31 -1.74 -6.42
CA THR A 207 5.49 -2.68 -7.20
C THR A 207 3.99 -2.47 -6.99
N LEU A 208 3.61 -1.87 -5.87
CA LEU A 208 2.25 -1.48 -5.53
C LEU A 208 2.26 -0.07 -4.94
N GLU A 209 1.37 0.80 -5.38
CA GLU A 209 1.26 2.16 -4.82
C GLU A 209 0.70 2.12 -3.39
N PRO A 210 1.09 3.04 -2.50
CA PRO A 210 0.68 3.03 -1.08
C PRO A 210 -0.83 3.10 -0.86
N ASP A 211 -1.55 3.90 -1.66
CA ASP A 211 -3.01 4.04 -1.61
C ASP A 211 -3.72 2.75 -2.07
N GLU A 212 -3.18 2.09 -3.10
CA GLU A 212 -3.66 0.80 -3.55
C GLU A 212 -3.43 -0.28 -2.48
N ALA A 213 -2.26 -0.27 -1.82
CA ALA A 213 -1.93 -1.20 -0.74
C ALA A 213 -2.91 -1.07 0.44
N VAL A 214 -3.24 0.16 0.86
CA VAL A 214 -4.22 0.43 1.92
C VAL A 214 -5.61 -0.03 1.48
N SER A 215 -6.01 0.28 0.25
CA SER A 215 -7.33 -0.08 -0.30
C SER A 215 -7.52 -1.59 -0.40
N LEU A 216 -6.51 -2.32 -0.90
CA LEU A 216 -6.55 -3.78 -0.98
C LEU A 216 -6.58 -4.42 0.41
N ALA A 217 -5.79 -3.90 1.36
CA ALA A 217 -5.80 -4.39 2.74
C ALA A 217 -7.17 -4.18 3.40
N ALA A 218 -7.79 -3.02 3.19
CA ALA A 218 -9.14 -2.74 3.68
C ALA A 218 -10.18 -3.67 3.05
N LYS A 219 -10.06 -3.96 1.75
CA LYS A 219 -10.95 -4.89 1.04
C LYS A 219 -10.83 -6.30 1.61
N VAL A 220 -9.59 -6.81 1.79
CA VAL A 220 -9.34 -8.11 2.41
C VAL A 220 -9.99 -8.20 3.80
N LEU A 221 -9.83 -7.16 4.62
CA LEU A 221 -10.43 -7.10 5.95
C LEU A 221 -11.96 -7.12 5.87
N SER A 222 -12.54 -6.30 4.99
CA SER A 222 -13.99 -6.21 4.80
C SER A 222 -14.60 -7.54 4.38
N GLU A 223 -13.98 -8.24 3.43
CA GLU A 223 -14.47 -9.56 2.98
C GLU A 223 -14.47 -10.61 4.10
N HIS A 224 -13.46 -10.58 4.97
CA HIS A 224 -13.44 -11.47 6.14
C HIS A 224 -14.48 -11.08 7.19
N LEU A 225 -14.72 -9.76 7.40
CA LEU A 225 -15.73 -9.28 8.34
C LEU A 225 -17.15 -9.55 7.86
N ASN A 226 -17.40 -9.54 6.55
CA ASN A 226 -18.70 -9.88 5.98
C ASN A 226 -19.20 -11.26 6.41
N LEU A 227 -18.28 -12.25 6.54
CA LEU A 227 -18.63 -13.58 7.04
C LEU A 227 -19.28 -13.55 8.44
N PHE A 228 -18.90 -12.59 9.28
CA PHE A 228 -19.47 -12.39 10.61
C PHE A 228 -20.78 -11.61 10.57
N ILE A 229 -20.91 -10.67 9.65
CA ILE A 229 -22.14 -9.91 9.44
C ILE A 229 -23.25 -10.83 8.95
N ASP A 230 -22.93 -11.81 8.09
CA ASP A 230 -23.85 -12.78 7.52
C ASP A 230 -24.42 -13.78 8.55
N LEU A 231 -23.88 -13.81 9.78
CA LEU A 231 -24.45 -14.62 10.87
C LEU A 231 -25.84 -14.17 11.32
N SER A 232 -26.26 -12.92 11.05
CA SER A 232 -27.53 -12.39 11.47
C SER A 232 -28.16 -11.49 10.40
N GLU A 233 -29.32 -11.89 9.89
CA GLU A 233 -30.11 -11.09 8.94
C GLU A 233 -30.51 -9.72 9.51
N ALA A 234 -30.74 -9.66 10.83
CA ALA A 234 -31.08 -8.38 11.50
C ALA A 234 -29.89 -7.41 11.53
N ALA A 235 -28.64 -7.91 11.62
CA ALA A 235 -27.45 -7.08 11.65
C ALA A 235 -27.14 -6.46 10.27
N GLN A 236 -27.51 -7.15 9.18
CA GLN A 236 -27.28 -6.67 7.80
C GLN A 236 -28.13 -5.43 7.47
N GLN A 237 -29.26 -5.24 8.17
CA GLN A 237 -30.22 -4.15 7.90
C GLN A 237 -29.99 -2.92 8.76
N VAL A 238 -28.99 -2.92 9.65
CA VAL A 238 -28.72 -1.81 10.55
C VAL A 238 -27.66 -0.90 9.98
N ASP A 239 -28.02 0.35 9.72
CA ASP A 239 -27.07 1.41 9.41
C ASP A 239 -26.29 1.77 10.68
N VAL A 240 -24.96 1.62 10.63
CA VAL A 240 -24.05 1.85 11.76
C VAL A 240 -23.43 3.24 11.72
N MET A 241 -23.11 3.75 10.52
CA MET A 241 -22.48 5.05 10.34
C MET A 241 -23.50 6.06 9.82
N VAL A 242 -23.56 7.21 10.48
CA VAL A 242 -24.42 8.34 10.09
C VAL A 242 -23.54 9.47 9.61
N GLU A 243 -23.81 9.99 8.42
CA GLU A 243 -23.29 11.28 8.04
C GLU A 243 -24.04 12.34 8.85
N LYS A 244 -23.39 12.93 9.83
CA LYS A 244 -23.86 14.20 10.40
C LYS A 244 -23.65 15.23 9.30
N GLU A 245 -24.68 15.42 8.49
CA GLU A 245 -24.77 16.58 7.63
C GLU A 245 -24.43 17.81 8.47
N ASN A 246 -23.73 18.76 7.88
CA ASN A 246 -23.25 19.95 8.55
C ASN A 246 -24.43 20.72 9.21
N ASP A 247 -24.88 20.25 10.36
CA ASP A 247 -25.84 20.93 11.24
C ASP A 247 -25.48 22.42 11.44
N ALA A 248 -24.19 22.76 11.29
CA ALA A 248 -23.72 24.12 11.37
C ALA A 248 -24.04 24.95 10.11
N GLN A 249 -24.02 24.36 8.92
CA GLN A 249 -24.39 25.07 7.69
C GLN A 249 -25.91 25.19 7.53
N GLU A 250 -26.66 24.13 7.86
CA GLU A 250 -28.12 24.19 7.88
C GLU A 250 -28.63 25.17 8.94
N LYS A 251 -28.07 25.14 10.16
CA LYS A 251 -28.42 26.13 11.20
C LYS A 251 -28.11 27.56 10.78
N VAL A 252 -27.00 27.80 10.07
CA VAL A 252 -26.69 29.14 9.55
C VAL A 252 -27.63 29.51 8.40
N LEU A 253 -28.05 28.59 7.56
CA LEU A 253 -29.00 28.84 6.48
C LEU A 253 -30.43 29.08 7.00
N GLU A 254 -30.84 28.34 8.04
CA GLU A 254 -32.13 28.52 8.73
C GLU A 254 -32.16 29.75 9.65
N MET A 255 -31.00 30.33 9.96
CA MET A 255 -30.87 31.50 10.84
C MET A 255 -31.66 32.69 10.31
N ASN A 256 -32.39 33.36 11.18
CA ASN A 256 -33.13 34.54 10.80
C ASN A 256 -32.17 35.73 10.53
N ILE A 257 -32.54 36.58 9.55
CA ILE A 257 -31.77 37.81 9.24
C ILE A 257 -31.65 38.76 10.43
N ASP A 258 -32.49 38.62 11.44
CA ASP A 258 -32.45 39.38 12.71
C ASP A 258 -31.18 39.11 13.52
N GLU A 259 -30.60 37.93 13.36
CA GLU A 259 -29.42 37.44 14.11
C GLU A 259 -28.09 37.83 13.45
N LEU A 260 -28.14 38.38 12.21
CA LEU A 260 -26.95 38.75 11.43
C LEU A 260 -26.35 40.12 11.81
N GLU A 261 -26.86 40.81 12.84
CA GLU A 261 -26.43 42.16 13.27
C GLU A 261 -26.31 43.17 12.12
N LEU A 262 -27.21 43.13 11.15
CA LEU A 262 -27.24 43.99 10.00
C LEU A 262 -27.61 45.46 10.41
N SER A 263 -27.16 46.41 9.60
CA SER A 263 -27.62 47.79 9.79
C SER A 263 -29.15 47.88 9.66
N VAL A 264 -29.78 48.76 10.45
CA VAL A 264 -31.27 48.99 10.45
C VAL A 264 -31.80 49.24 9.01
N ARG A 265 -30.97 49.87 8.17
CA ARG A 265 -31.33 50.17 6.80
C ARG A 265 -31.33 48.90 5.92
N SER A 266 -30.29 48.08 6.03
CA SER A 266 -30.16 46.81 5.30
C SER A 266 -31.26 45.82 5.72
N TYR A 267 -31.49 45.67 7.01
CA TYR A 267 -32.53 44.85 7.59
C TYR A 267 -33.93 45.20 7.06
N ASN A 268 -34.29 46.52 7.10
CA ASN A 268 -35.59 46.98 6.57
C ASN A 268 -35.75 46.76 5.05
N CYS A 269 -34.65 46.82 4.30
CA CYS A 269 -34.70 46.53 2.86
C CYS A 269 -34.96 45.05 2.59
N LEU A 270 -34.28 44.14 3.29
CA LEU A 270 -34.47 42.70 3.16
C LEU A 270 -35.87 42.27 3.58
N LYS A 271 -36.38 42.81 4.69
CA LYS A 271 -37.71 42.51 5.19
C LYS A 271 -38.81 43.01 4.25
N ARG A 272 -38.61 44.14 3.58
CA ARG A 272 -39.54 44.65 2.54
C ARG A 272 -39.50 43.79 1.26
N ALA A 273 -38.34 43.16 0.99
CA ALA A 273 -38.17 42.19 -0.10
C ALA A 273 -38.71 40.79 0.21
N GLY A 274 -39.23 40.58 1.43
CA GLY A 274 -39.78 39.31 1.89
C GLY A 274 -38.73 38.25 2.23
N ILE A 275 -37.47 38.66 2.48
CA ILE A 275 -36.37 37.76 2.85
C ILE A 275 -36.28 37.71 4.37
N ASN A 276 -36.46 36.52 4.96
CA ASN A 276 -36.47 36.32 6.42
C ASN A 276 -35.34 35.41 6.91
N THR A 277 -34.80 34.55 6.04
CA THR A 277 -33.73 33.61 6.39
C THR A 277 -32.47 33.85 5.57
N VAL A 278 -31.34 33.36 6.06
CA VAL A 278 -30.05 33.41 5.37
C VAL A 278 -30.10 32.60 4.08
N GLU A 279 -30.83 31.50 4.04
CA GLU A 279 -31.05 30.68 2.84
C GLU A 279 -31.74 31.48 1.73
N GLU A 280 -32.79 32.23 2.05
CA GLU A 280 -33.51 33.07 1.08
C GLU A 280 -32.60 34.20 0.56
N LEU A 281 -31.65 34.68 1.37
CA LEU A 281 -30.68 35.67 1.00
C LEU A 281 -29.61 35.14 0.04
N THR A 282 -29.09 33.92 0.29
CA THR A 282 -28.04 33.29 -0.54
C THR A 282 -28.56 32.81 -1.90
N ASN A 283 -29.86 32.46 -2.00
CA ASN A 283 -30.48 32.04 -3.24
C ASN A 283 -30.85 33.19 -4.20
N ARG A 284 -30.62 34.46 -3.79
CA ARG A 284 -30.87 35.63 -4.67
C ARG A 284 -29.59 36.08 -5.35
N THR A 285 -29.64 36.20 -6.67
CA THR A 285 -28.56 36.83 -7.46
C THR A 285 -28.67 38.36 -7.33
N PRO A 286 -27.55 39.10 -7.31
CA PRO A 286 -27.56 40.56 -7.34
C PRO A 286 -28.03 41.03 -8.74
N GLU A 287 -29.26 41.48 -8.84
CA GLU A 287 -29.77 42.34 -9.92
C GLU A 287 -30.06 43.72 -9.35
#